data_b045ddfd0e45513815254210e03b5893
#
_entry.id   b045ddfd0e45513815254210e03b5893
#
_cell.length_a   1.000
_cell.length_b   1.000
_cell.length_c   1.000
_cell.angle_alpha   90.00
_cell.angle_beta   90.00
_cell.angle_gamma   90.00
#
_symmetry.space_group_name_H-M   'P 1'
#
loop_
_entity.id
_entity.type
_entity.pdbx_description
1 polymer ?
#
loop_
_entity_poly.entity_id
_entity_poly.type
_entity_poly.pdbx_seq_one_letter_code
_entity_poly.pdbx_strand_id
1 'polypeptide(L)'
;PELLWFTTENGRWSSGMGFKSPKTKEIALTLYTQNPSPGLSFAVFDGRRAHYRLVLSCTPIDDTKSHLRVSYFLKRDPHSPEVMPQAIRDFAVSTEELFEEDARMWRHQRFMQNPVYASQDIKGYTAQRKWSERFYEAEAGPTPFAGIEE
;
A
#
# COMPACT_ATOMS: atom_id res chain seq x y z
N PRO A 1 -2.01 -13.10 1.41
CA PRO A 1 -2.07 -12.51 0.08
C PRO A 1 -1.10 -13.21 -0.87
N GLU A 2 -1.38 -13.16 -2.16
CA GLU A 2 -0.46 -13.58 -3.22
C GLU A 2 -0.36 -12.49 -4.29
N LEU A 3 0.84 -12.27 -4.82
CA LEU A 3 1.06 -11.35 -5.93
C LEU A 3 0.54 -12.01 -7.21
N LEU A 4 -0.46 -11.41 -7.84
CA LEU A 4 -1.05 -11.92 -9.07
C LEU A 4 -0.28 -11.43 -10.30
N TRP A 5 0.07 -10.15 -10.32
CA TRP A 5 0.82 -9.51 -11.38
C TRP A 5 1.42 -8.18 -10.93
N PHE A 6 2.41 -7.70 -11.65
CA PHE A 6 2.92 -6.34 -11.55
C PHE A 6 3.43 -5.85 -12.90
N THR A 7 3.44 -4.54 -13.09
CA THR A 7 3.98 -3.89 -14.29
C THR A 7 4.53 -2.51 -13.94
N THR A 8 5.42 -2.02 -14.81
CA THR A 8 5.92 -0.65 -14.76
C THR A 8 5.65 0.00 -16.10
N GLU A 9 4.62 0.83 -16.17
CA GLU A 9 4.21 1.52 -17.37
C GLU A 9 4.12 3.03 -17.14
N ASN A 10 4.57 3.81 -18.10
CA ASN A 10 4.56 5.28 -18.04
C ASN A 10 5.15 5.83 -16.73
N GLY A 11 6.19 5.16 -16.23
CA GLY A 11 6.82 5.58 -15.00
C GLY A 11 6.12 5.18 -13.70
N ARG A 12 4.97 4.52 -13.74
CA ARG A 12 4.18 4.11 -12.58
C ARG A 12 4.39 2.64 -12.27
N TRP A 13 4.42 2.31 -10.98
CA TRP A 13 4.31 0.93 -10.52
C TRP A 13 2.86 0.55 -10.34
N SER A 14 2.46 -0.57 -10.90
CA SER A 14 1.11 -1.13 -10.72
C SER A 14 1.21 -2.59 -10.33
N SER A 15 0.36 -3.04 -9.43
CA SER A 15 0.31 -4.43 -8.99
C SER A 15 -1.10 -4.87 -8.63
N GLY A 16 -1.35 -6.17 -8.75
CA GLY A 16 -2.55 -6.83 -8.27
C GLY A 16 -2.21 -7.92 -7.28
N MET A 17 -2.87 -7.93 -6.13
CA MET A 17 -2.74 -8.95 -5.09
C MET A 17 -4.08 -9.61 -4.82
N GLY A 18 -4.07 -10.92 -4.63
CA GLY A 18 -5.23 -11.72 -4.25
C GLY A 18 -5.18 -12.16 -2.80
N PHE A 19 -6.32 -12.07 -2.12
CA PHE A 19 -6.50 -12.55 -0.77
C PHE A 19 -7.47 -13.73 -0.78
N LYS A 20 -6.97 -14.92 -0.45
CA LYS A 20 -7.77 -16.14 -0.46
C LYS A 20 -8.64 -16.26 0.77
N SER A 21 -9.87 -16.74 0.58
CA SER A 21 -10.73 -17.16 1.66
C SER A 21 -10.11 -18.34 2.43
N PRO A 22 -10.03 -18.31 3.75
CA PRO A 22 -9.57 -19.45 4.53
C PRO A 22 -10.41 -20.72 4.32
N LYS A 23 -11.71 -20.54 4.02
CA LYS A 23 -12.68 -21.63 3.86
C LYS A 23 -12.64 -22.25 2.47
N THR A 24 -12.77 -21.42 1.42
CA THR A 24 -12.91 -21.92 0.03
C THR A 24 -11.59 -22.01 -0.72
N LYS A 25 -10.52 -21.37 -0.19
CA LYS A 25 -9.21 -21.23 -0.86
C LYS A 25 -9.24 -20.42 -2.16
N GLU A 26 -10.41 -19.92 -2.56
CA GLU A 26 -10.59 -19.03 -3.71
C GLU A 26 -10.24 -17.58 -3.34
N ILE A 27 -9.91 -16.77 -4.34
CA ILE A 27 -9.68 -15.33 -4.14
C ILE A 27 -11.02 -14.67 -3.77
N ALA A 28 -11.10 -14.15 -2.56
CA ALA A 28 -12.28 -13.49 -2.01
C ALA A 28 -12.20 -11.96 -2.10
N LEU A 29 -10.99 -11.43 -2.19
CA LEU A 29 -10.70 -10.00 -2.28
C LEU A 29 -9.48 -9.79 -3.17
N THR A 30 -9.55 -8.81 -4.05
CA THR A 30 -8.42 -8.36 -4.86
C THR A 30 -8.06 -6.92 -4.47
N LEU A 31 -6.77 -6.66 -4.36
CA LEU A 31 -6.21 -5.34 -4.17
C LEU A 31 -5.42 -4.96 -5.42
N TYR A 32 -5.85 -3.92 -6.11
CA TYR A 32 -5.12 -3.30 -7.19
C TYR A 32 -4.46 -2.03 -6.71
N THR A 33 -3.17 -1.86 -6.98
CA THR A 33 -2.45 -0.65 -6.62
C THR A 33 -1.84 0.01 -7.85
N GLN A 34 -1.79 1.35 -7.83
CA GLN A 34 -1.05 2.15 -8.77
C GLN A 34 -0.27 3.22 -8.02
N ASN A 35 1.04 3.21 -8.17
CA ASN A 35 1.95 4.09 -7.47
C ASN A 35 2.67 4.99 -8.48
N PRO A 36 2.30 6.27 -8.59
CA PRO A 36 3.03 7.24 -9.42
C PRO A 36 4.43 7.55 -8.87
N SER A 37 4.61 7.45 -7.56
CA SER A 37 5.86 7.65 -6.84
C SER A 37 5.87 6.80 -5.56
N PRO A 38 7.03 6.60 -4.92
CA PRO A 38 7.12 5.84 -3.66
C PRO A 38 6.23 6.38 -2.53
N GLY A 39 5.99 7.69 -2.49
CA GLY A 39 5.18 8.33 -1.45
C GLY A 39 3.68 8.45 -1.77
N LEU A 40 3.22 7.96 -2.93
CA LEU A 40 1.80 8.07 -3.33
C LEU A 40 1.30 6.76 -3.93
N SER A 41 0.21 6.27 -3.37
CA SER A 41 -0.45 5.04 -3.82
C SER A 41 -1.95 5.26 -3.97
N PHE A 42 -2.47 4.84 -5.12
CA PHE A 42 -3.90 4.66 -5.36
C PHE A 42 -4.21 3.17 -5.29
N ALA A 43 -5.20 2.80 -4.49
CA ALA A 43 -5.57 1.41 -4.31
C ALA A 43 -7.07 1.20 -4.51
N VAL A 44 -7.43 0.07 -5.11
CA VAL A 44 -8.82 -0.39 -5.25
C VAL A 44 -8.91 -1.75 -4.59
N PHE A 45 -9.75 -1.85 -3.59
CA PHE A 45 -10.16 -3.11 -3.00
C PHE A 45 -11.45 -3.56 -3.67
N ASP A 46 -11.43 -4.74 -4.27
CA ASP A 46 -12.55 -5.33 -4.98
C ASP A 46 -12.84 -6.73 -4.43
N GLY A 47 -13.98 -6.86 -3.78
CA GLY A 47 -14.46 -8.10 -3.19
C GLY A 47 -15.96 -8.06 -2.97
N ARG A 48 -16.55 -9.24 -2.73
CA ARG A 48 -18.02 -9.38 -2.57
C ARG A 48 -18.61 -8.53 -1.44
N ARG A 49 -17.85 -8.25 -0.39
CA ARG A 49 -18.30 -7.53 0.82
C ARG A 49 -17.67 -6.15 0.98
N ALA A 50 -16.65 -5.86 0.19
CA ALA A 50 -15.91 -4.61 0.30
C ALA A 50 -15.48 -4.16 -1.09
N HIS A 51 -16.01 -3.02 -1.52
CA HIS A 51 -15.57 -2.34 -2.74
C HIS A 51 -15.33 -0.89 -2.39
N TYR A 52 -14.06 -0.50 -2.31
CA TYR A 52 -13.67 0.86 -1.95
C TYR A 52 -12.31 1.22 -2.58
N ARG A 53 -12.04 2.51 -2.61
CA ARG A 53 -10.77 3.05 -3.07
C ARG A 53 -10.03 3.72 -1.93
N LEU A 54 -8.72 3.62 -1.97
CA LEU A 54 -7.82 4.31 -1.06
C LEU A 54 -6.89 5.24 -1.82
N VAL A 55 -6.56 6.33 -1.18
CA VAL A 55 -5.37 7.12 -1.50
C VAL A 55 -4.49 7.14 -0.26
N LEU A 56 -3.28 6.61 -0.41
CA LEU A 56 -2.26 6.70 0.62
C LEU A 56 -1.21 7.71 0.16
N SER A 57 -0.92 8.69 1.01
CA SER A 57 0.16 9.63 0.78
C SER A 57 1.11 9.63 1.96
N CYS A 58 2.39 9.43 1.70
CA CYS A 58 3.45 9.45 2.68
C CYS A 58 4.34 10.67 2.38
N THR A 59 4.33 11.64 3.29
CA THR A 59 5.09 12.87 3.14
C THR A 59 6.22 12.87 4.18
N PRO A 60 7.50 12.93 3.76
CA PRO A 60 8.60 13.09 4.68
C PRO A 60 8.46 14.38 5.49
N ILE A 61 8.74 14.31 6.80
CA ILE A 61 8.81 15.46 7.71
C ILE A 61 10.27 15.78 7.99
N ASP A 62 11.05 14.75 8.29
CA ASP A 62 12.50 14.80 8.53
C ASP A 62 13.12 13.45 8.13
N ASP A 63 14.41 13.27 8.39
CA ASP A 63 15.17 12.05 8.02
C ASP A 63 14.66 10.78 8.69
N THR A 64 13.86 10.90 9.75
CA THR A 64 13.39 9.77 10.58
C THR A 64 11.87 9.65 10.63
N LYS A 65 11.15 10.66 10.18
CA LYS A 65 9.69 10.74 10.32
C LYS A 65 9.01 11.05 9.01
N SER A 66 7.87 10.41 8.80
CA SER A 66 6.96 10.69 7.70
C SER A 66 5.54 10.79 8.22
N HIS A 67 4.74 11.63 7.57
CA HIS A 67 3.32 11.72 7.80
C HIS A 67 2.60 10.85 6.78
N LEU A 68 1.92 9.80 7.25
CA LEU A 68 1.05 8.98 6.43
C LEU A 68 -0.39 9.49 6.53
N ARG A 69 -0.99 9.79 5.39
CA ARG A 69 -2.42 10.10 5.27
C ARG A 69 -3.11 9.03 4.45
N VAL A 70 -4.22 8.51 4.96
CA VAL A 70 -5.06 7.54 4.29
C VAL A 70 -6.43 8.15 4.07
N SER A 71 -6.90 8.14 2.82
CA SER A 71 -8.23 8.63 2.44
C SER A 71 -9.03 7.49 1.82
N TYR A 72 -10.24 7.31 2.32
CA TYR A 72 -11.17 6.27 1.87
C TYR A 72 -12.27 6.87 1.00
N PHE A 73 -12.56 6.22 -0.11
CA PHE A 73 -13.63 6.59 -1.02
C PHE A 73 -14.57 5.40 -1.18
N LEU A 74 -15.78 5.56 -0.67
CA LEU A 74 -16.83 4.57 -0.76
C LEU A 74 -17.92 5.04 -1.70
N LYS A 75 -18.56 4.10 -2.39
CA LYS A 75 -19.66 4.42 -3.29
C LYS A 75 -20.86 4.87 -2.47
N ARG A 76 -21.39 6.06 -2.77
CA ARG A 76 -22.64 6.55 -2.18
C ARG A 76 -23.84 5.76 -2.70
N ASP A 77 -24.84 5.59 -1.84
CA ASP A 77 -26.16 5.15 -2.26
C ASP A 77 -26.82 6.26 -3.10
N PRO A 78 -27.16 6.02 -4.37
CA PRO A 78 -27.81 7.01 -5.20
C PRO A 78 -29.21 7.42 -4.71
N HIS A 79 -29.88 6.58 -3.90
CA HIS A 79 -31.22 6.86 -3.36
C HIS A 79 -31.21 7.60 -2.00
N SER A 80 -30.06 7.64 -1.33
CA SER A 80 -29.89 8.29 -0.03
C SER A 80 -28.49 8.92 0.10
N PRO A 81 -28.11 9.85 -0.81
CA PRO A 81 -26.74 10.36 -0.89
C PRO A 81 -26.31 11.16 0.33
N GLU A 82 -27.26 11.73 1.09
CA GLU A 82 -26.98 12.57 2.27
C GLU A 82 -26.72 11.76 3.55
N VAL A 83 -27.13 10.47 3.55
CA VAL A 83 -27.03 9.62 4.72
C VAL A 83 -25.83 8.66 4.57
N MET A 84 -24.90 8.72 5.51
CA MET A 84 -23.86 7.70 5.63
C MET A 84 -24.44 6.48 6.36
N PRO A 85 -24.60 5.32 5.69
CA PRO A 85 -25.09 4.11 6.34
C PRO A 85 -24.21 3.69 7.52
N GLN A 86 -24.81 3.12 8.57
CA GLN A 86 -24.07 2.67 9.75
C GLN A 86 -22.98 1.66 9.39
N ALA A 87 -23.23 0.74 8.46
CA ALA A 87 -22.23 -0.22 7.98
C ALA A 87 -20.98 0.43 7.39
N ILE A 88 -21.11 1.61 6.77
CA ILE A 88 -19.95 2.37 6.25
C ILE A 88 -19.17 3.01 7.41
N ARG A 89 -19.84 3.49 8.44
CA ARG A 89 -19.16 4.02 9.65
C ARG A 89 -18.40 2.91 10.37
N ASP A 90 -19.04 1.77 10.56
CA ASP A 90 -18.41 0.60 11.21
C ASP A 90 -17.20 0.12 10.42
N PHE A 91 -17.32 0.12 9.10
CA PHE A 91 -16.19 -0.19 8.20
C PHE A 91 -15.05 0.81 8.37
N ALA A 92 -15.33 2.11 8.42
CA ALA A 92 -14.29 3.13 8.60
C ALA A 92 -13.54 2.94 9.93
N VAL A 93 -14.26 2.69 11.03
CA VAL A 93 -13.68 2.42 12.35
C VAL A 93 -12.80 1.17 12.31
N SER A 94 -13.31 0.05 11.78
CA SER A 94 -12.54 -1.21 11.72
C SER A 94 -11.29 -1.10 10.84
N THR A 95 -11.33 -0.23 9.84
CA THR A 95 -10.17 -0.01 8.96
C THR A 95 -9.14 0.90 9.61
N GLU A 96 -9.55 1.87 10.42
CA GLU A 96 -8.66 2.67 11.24
C GLU A 96 -7.89 1.80 12.24
N GLU A 97 -8.57 0.91 12.95
CA GLU A 97 -7.96 -0.06 13.86
C GLU A 97 -6.93 -0.95 13.14
N LEU A 98 -7.23 -1.42 11.93
CA LEU A 98 -6.30 -2.22 11.12
C LEU A 98 -5.04 -1.44 10.75
N PHE A 99 -5.18 -0.16 10.37
CA PHE A 99 -4.02 0.69 10.07
C PHE A 99 -3.19 1.00 11.31
N GLU A 100 -3.79 1.11 12.48
CA GLU A 100 -3.04 1.27 13.73
C GLU A 100 -2.21 0.03 14.06
N GLU A 101 -2.73 -1.17 13.80
CA GLU A 101 -1.97 -2.41 13.94
C GLU A 101 -0.78 -2.46 12.99
N ASP A 102 -0.99 -2.13 11.72
CA ASP A 102 0.07 -2.02 10.72
C ASP A 102 1.12 -0.96 11.12
N ALA A 103 0.68 0.20 11.59
CA ALA A 103 1.57 1.28 12.03
C ALA A 103 2.47 0.87 13.21
N ARG A 104 1.98 0.00 14.11
CA ARG A 104 2.82 -0.56 15.19
C ARG A 104 3.96 -1.40 14.62
N MET A 105 3.72 -2.19 13.58
CA MET A 105 4.76 -2.98 12.92
C MET A 105 5.73 -2.07 12.15
N TRP A 106 5.22 -1.08 11.41
CA TRP A 106 6.04 -0.17 10.62
C TRP A 106 7.02 0.64 11.46
N ARG A 107 6.66 1.02 12.68
CA ARG A 107 7.55 1.74 13.62
C ARG A 107 8.82 0.95 13.99
N HIS A 108 8.79 -0.36 13.82
CA HIS A 108 9.91 -1.25 14.12
C HIS A 108 10.61 -1.78 12.86
N GLN A 109 10.15 -1.38 11.67
CA GLN A 109 10.82 -1.73 10.44
C GLN A 109 12.06 -0.86 10.23
N ARG A 110 13.12 -1.50 9.72
CA ARG A 110 14.33 -0.82 9.30
C ARG A 110 14.54 -1.05 7.82
N PHE A 111 15.08 -0.06 7.14
CA PHE A 111 15.54 -0.26 5.78
C PHE A 111 16.70 -1.24 5.77
N MET A 112 16.61 -2.26 4.93
CA MET A 112 17.68 -3.24 4.70
C MET A 112 18.14 -3.13 3.26
N GLN A 113 19.44 -2.93 3.07
CA GLN A 113 20.02 -2.87 1.73
C GLN A 113 19.85 -4.19 0.99
N ASN A 114 20.05 -5.32 1.68
CA ASN A 114 19.88 -6.67 1.16
C ASN A 114 18.81 -7.43 1.98
N PRO A 115 17.52 -7.16 1.76
CA PRO A 115 16.47 -7.83 2.51
C PRO A 115 16.29 -9.28 2.08
N VAL A 116 15.90 -10.12 3.03
CA VAL A 116 15.51 -11.51 2.76
C VAL A 116 14.02 -11.54 2.49
N TYR A 117 13.64 -11.99 1.31
CA TYR A 117 12.25 -12.15 0.92
C TYR A 117 11.83 -13.62 0.93
N ALA A 118 10.55 -13.90 1.14
CA ALA A 118 10.00 -15.22 0.85
C ALA A 118 10.13 -15.51 -0.66
N SER A 119 10.39 -16.77 -1.02
CA SER A 119 10.70 -17.14 -2.41
C SER A 119 9.65 -16.69 -3.44
N GLN A 120 8.38 -16.71 -3.06
CA GLN A 120 7.25 -16.27 -3.89
C GLN A 120 7.20 -14.75 -4.11
N ASP A 121 7.81 -13.98 -3.22
CA ASP A 121 7.71 -12.50 -3.20
C ASP A 121 8.95 -11.82 -3.80
N ILE A 122 10.07 -12.54 -3.92
CA ILE A 122 11.37 -12.02 -4.39
C ILE A 122 11.21 -11.19 -5.65
N LYS A 123 10.55 -11.73 -6.68
CA LYS A 123 10.43 -11.09 -7.99
C LYS A 123 9.70 -9.76 -7.92
N GLY A 124 8.59 -9.71 -7.19
CA GLY A 124 7.76 -8.51 -7.05
C GLY A 124 8.47 -7.41 -6.27
N TYR A 125 8.97 -7.72 -5.08
CA TYR A 125 9.65 -6.74 -4.23
C TYR A 125 10.95 -6.24 -4.83
N THR A 126 11.74 -7.10 -5.46
CA THR A 126 12.97 -6.68 -6.16
C THR A 126 12.65 -5.70 -7.30
N ALA A 127 11.63 -5.99 -8.09
CA ALA A 127 11.22 -5.11 -9.18
C ALA A 127 10.67 -3.77 -8.67
N GLN A 128 9.90 -3.78 -7.57
CA GLN A 128 9.38 -2.56 -6.95
C GLN A 128 10.50 -1.68 -6.38
N ARG A 129 11.50 -2.28 -5.72
CA ARG A 129 12.67 -1.53 -5.22
C ARG A 129 13.43 -0.88 -6.37
N LYS A 130 13.76 -1.64 -7.41
CA LYS A 130 14.42 -1.11 -8.60
C LYS A 130 13.61 0.01 -9.26
N TRP A 131 12.28 -0.10 -9.27
CA TRP A 131 11.43 0.97 -9.74
C TRP A 131 11.53 2.21 -8.84
N SER A 132 11.54 2.06 -7.52
CA SER A 132 11.62 3.18 -6.59
C SER A 132 12.97 3.88 -6.58
N GLU A 133 14.08 3.17 -6.80
CA GLU A 133 15.44 3.71 -6.82
C GLU A 133 15.62 4.86 -7.81
N ARG A 134 14.91 4.87 -8.93
CA ARG A 134 14.97 5.93 -9.94
C ARG A 134 14.44 7.29 -9.47
N PHE A 135 13.75 7.35 -8.33
CA PHE A 135 13.30 8.61 -7.72
C PHE A 135 14.37 9.21 -6.79
N TYR A 136 15.47 8.49 -6.58
CA TYR A 136 16.61 8.87 -5.77
C TYR A 136 17.85 8.92 -6.67
N GLU A 137 17.90 9.89 -7.61
CA GLU A 137 19.03 10.02 -8.52
C GLU A 137 20.29 10.51 -7.80
N ALA A 138 21.44 10.08 -8.30
CA ALA A 138 22.77 10.29 -7.69
C ALA A 138 23.18 11.77 -7.54
N GLU A 139 22.50 12.71 -8.21
CA GLU A 139 22.75 14.15 -8.08
C GLU A 139 22.11 14.78 -6.84
N ALA A 140 21.22 14.07 -6.15
CA ALA A 140 20.52 14.55 -4.96
C ALA A 140 21.34 14.38 -3.66
N GLY A 141 22.64 14.07 -3.74
CA GLY A 141 23.47 13.80 -2.57
C GLY A 141 23.38 12.34 -2.10
N PRO A 142 24.07 11.98 -1.00
CA PRO A 142 24.02 10.61 -0.49
C PRO A 142 22.57 10.21 -0.27
N THR A 143 22.19 9.03 -0.78
CA THR A 143 20.86 8.48 -0.54
C THR A 143 20.56 8.57 0.96
N PRO A 144 19.34 8.98 1.38
CA PRO A 144 19.00 9.12 2.79
C PRO A 144 19.18 7.82 3.62
N PHE A 145 19.65 6.78 2.98
CA PHE A 145 19.93 5.46 3.55
C PHE A 145 21.42 5.09 3.58
N ALA A 146 22.33 5.96 3.08
CA ALA A 146 23.78 5.77 3.18
C ALA A 146 24.25 6.24 4.56
N GLY A 147 23.96 5.50 5.62
CA GLY A 147 24.42 5.88 6.97
C GLY A 147 23.71 5.17 8.11
N ILE A 148 22.91 4.17 7.82
CA ILE A 148 22.39 3.27 8.88
C ILE A 148 23.32 2.04 8.90
N GLU A 149 24.57 2.27 9.22
CA GLU A 149 25.45 1.24 9.77
C GLU A 149 25.31 1.30 11.30
N GLU A 150 24.90 0.15 11.88
CA GLU A 150 24.76 -0.25 13.27
C GLU A 150 23.51 0.22 14.02
#